data_7b665f69610fb6a11c0c250e914c5d1f
#
_entry.id   7b665f69610fb6a11c0c250e914c5d1f
#
_cell.length_a   1.000
_cell.length_b   1.000
_cell.length_c   1.000
_cell.angle_alpha   90.00
_cell.angle_beta   90.00
_cell.angle_gamma   90.00
#
_symmetry.space_group_name_H-M   'P 1'
#
loop_
_entity.id
_entity.type
_entity.pdbx_description
1 polymer ?
#
loop_
_entity_poly.entity_id
_entity_poly.type
_entity_poly.pdbx_seq_one_letter_code
_entity_poly.pdbx_strand_id
1 'polypeptide(L)'
;MNKKWWIAALVFVGACGGTAGEVVGQIPRNGPGLLETTPDVRVTRLPEEKVQQTTTSNTADLESSFAQLMQARIECGKDPHSCDVATFTEVNSPIYQDLQQLMTTRRSANITATGGGAIRYRIEKTDALSDSSALVYTCITDDVVLVDGDIIFDDSMMSSFVTFTMVKVNGQWLWNKGTPTRWTTEEDLCDFDA
;
A
#
# COMPACT_ATOMS: atom_id res chain seq x y z
N MET A 1 -31.42 13.44 6.33
CA MET A 1 -30.82 12.29 5.59
C MET A 1 -29.36 12.66 5.39
N ASN A 2 -28.45 12.05 6.17
CA ASN A 2 -27.03 12.44 6.24
C ASN A 2 -26.26 11.97 5.00
N LYS A 3 -25.91 12.90 4.11
CA LYS A 3 -25.04 12.68 2.94
C LYS A 3 -23.55 12.51 3.27
N LYS A 4 -23.18 12.45 4.57
CA LYS A 4 -21.79 12.50 5.03
C LYS A 4 -20.96 11.21 4.87
N TRP A 5 -21.56 10.08 4.45
CA TRP A 5 -20.90 8.76 4.53
C TRP A 5 -20.15 8.29 3.28
N TRP A 6 -20.16 9.05 2.18
CA TRP A 6 -19.73 8.49 0.89
C TRP A 6 -18.30 8.87 0.44
N ILE A 7 -17.63 9.81 1.07
CA ILE A 7 -16.36 10.34 0.53
C ILE A 7 -15.12 9.87 1.31
N ALA A 8 -15.21 9.64 2.61
CA ALA A 8 -14.08 9.09 3.38
C ALA A 8 -13.82 7.59 3.07
N ALA A 9 -14.86 6.84 2.68
CA ALA A 9 -14.76 5.42 2.33
C ALA A 9 -14.15 5.14 0.94
N LEU A 10 -14.01 6.15 0.08
CA LEU A 10 -13.51 5.97 -1.29
C LEU A 10 -11.98 5.82 -1.39
N VAL A 11 -11.26 5.96 -0.30
CA VAL A 11 -9.79 5.82 -0.34
C VAL A 11 -9.35 4.36 -0.49
N PHE A 12 -10.22 3.36 -0.17
CA PHE A 12 -9.79 1.97 -0.09
C PHE A 12 -10.82 0.91 -0.53
N VAL A 13 -11.90 1.25 -1.22
CA VAL A 13 -12.86 0.23 -1.69
C VAL A 13 -12.56 -0.14 -3.14
N GLY A 14 -11.56 -0.95 -3.34
CA GLY A 14 -11.30 -1.69 -4.57
C GLY A 14 -11.63 -3.17 -4.39
N ALA A 15 -12.78 -3.58 -4.97
CA ALA A 15 -13.09 -4.95 -5.37
C ALA A 15 -13.28 -6.04 -4.31
N CYS A 16 -14.51 -6.16 -3.78
CA CYS A 16 -15.09 -7.47 -3.49
C CYS A 16 -15.98 -7.89 -4.68
N GLY A 17 -15.41 -8.61 -5.63
CA GLY A 17 -16.10 -9.27 -6.71
C GLY A 17 -15.35 -10.54 -7.08
N GLY A 18 -15.56 -11.62 -6.33
CA GLY A 18 -15.03 -12.94 -6.64
C GLY A 18 -15.97 -14.01 -6.06
N THR A 19 -16.81 -14.55 -6.94
CA THR A 19 -17.68 -15.70 -6.66
C THR A 19 -16.86 -16.90 -6.19
N ALA A 20 -17.25 -17.47 -5.04
CA ALA A 20 -16.76 -18.73 -4.52
C ALA A 20 -17.11 -19.86 -5.51
N GLY A 21 -16.10 -20.42 -6.14
CA GLY A 21 -16.15 -21.67 -6.87
C GLY A 21 -15.49 -22.77 -6.02
N GLU A 22 -16.33 -23.57 -5.39
CA GLU A 22 -15.93 -24.77 -4.67
C GLU A 22 -15.51 -25.83 -5.69
N VAL A 23 -14.22 -26.19 -5.74
CA VAL A 23 -13.75 -27.37 -6.47
C VAL A 23 -13.23 -28.40 -5.45
N VAL A 24 -14.11 -29.35 -5.15
CA VAL A 24 -13.75 -30.59 -4.49
C VAL A 24 -13.02 -31.50 -5.49
N GLY A 25 -11.71 -31.60 -5.34
CA GLY A 25 -10.87 -32.54 -6.09
C GLY A 25 -10.36 -33.65 -5.18
N GLN A 26 -10.90 -34.87 -5.38
CA GLN A 26 -10.51 -36.10 -4.69
C GLN A 26 -9.07 -36.51 -4.99
N ILE A 27 -8.34 -36.90 -3.94
CA ILE A 27 -7.01 -37.53 -4.01
C ILE A 27 -7.19 -39.05 -4.17
N PRO A 28 -6.63 -39.70 -5.17
CA PRO A 28 -6.50 -41.15 -5.18
C PRO A 28 -5.24 -41.57 -4.39
N ARG A 29 -5.47 -42.40 -3.37
CA ARG A 29 -4.41 -43.26 -2.78
C ARG A 29 -4.24 -44.46 -3.68
N ASN A 30 -3.01 -44.84 -3.98
CA ASN A 30 -2.44 -46.18 -3.80
C ASN A 30 -1.21 -46.44 -4.67
N GLY A 31 -0.22 -47.04 -4.04
CA GLY A 31 0.68 -47.99 -4.62
C GLY A 31 2.14 -47.90 -4.14
N PRO A 32 2.73 -49.02 -3.72
CA PRO A 32 3.94 -49.02 -2.93
C PRO A 32 5.22 -49.26 -3.74
N GLY A 33 6.33 -48.75 -3.16
CA GLY A 33 7.63 -49.43 -3.25
C GLY A 33 8.50 -49.09 -4.46
N LEU A 34 9.68 -48.59 -4.15
CA LEU A 34 10.98 -49.20 -4.42
C LEU A 34 12.14 -48.27 -4.00
N LEU A 35 12.86 -48.79 -3.06
CA LEU A 35 14.29 -48.67 -2.74
C LEU A 35 15.19 -47.71 -3.56
N GLU A 36 15.87 -46.88 -2.75
CA GLU A 36 17.33 -46.67 -2.72
C GLU A 36 18.06 -46.26 -3.99
N THR A 37 18.62 -45.08 -3.91
CA THR A 37 20.08 -44.90 -3.91
C THR A 37 20.39 -43.44 -3.62
N THR A 38 21.05 -43.16 -2.51
CA THR A 38 21.64 -41.85 -2.18
C THR A 38 22.94 -41.66 -2.98
N PRO A 39 23.08 -40.63 -3.80
CA PRO A 39 24.39 -40.12 -4.15
C PRO A 39 24.81 -39.08 -3.11
N ASP A 40 26.01 -39.30 -2.58
CA ASP A 40 26.76 -38.42 -1.70
C ASP A 40 26.99 -37.06 -2.41
N VAL A 41 26.09 -36.08 -2.17
CA VAL A 41 26.24 -34.73 -2.68
C VAL A 41 27.08 -33.96 -1.70
N ARG A 42 28.37 -33.86 -2.02
CA ARG A 42 29.33 -32.98 -1.38
C ARG A 42 28.83 -31.55 -1.49
N VAL A 43 28.16 -31.05 -0.43
CA VAL A 43 27.69 -29.65 -0.32
C VAL A 43 28.92 -28.75 -0.26
N THR A 44 29.28 -28.17 -1.39
CA THR A 44 30.24 -27.07 -1.45
C THR A 44 29.52 -25.84 -0.91
N ARG A 45 29.89 -25.40 0.31
CA ARG A 45 29.39 -24.14 0.89
C ARG A 45 29.81 -22.99 -0.03
N LEU A 46 28.83 -22.36 -0.68
CA LEU A 46 29.01 -21.06 -1.32
C LEU A 46 29.15 -19.96 -0.23
N PRO A 47 29.95 -18.92 -0.44
CA PRO A 47 30.15 -17.87 0.55
C PRO A 47 28.87 -17.09 0.81
N GLU A 48 28.37 -17.11 2.04
CA GLU A 48 27.16 -16.41 2.51
C GLU A 48 27.29 -14.86 2.53
N GLU A 49 28.50 -14.33 2.30
CA GLU A 49 28.80 -12.93 2.59
C GLU A 49 28.29 -11.92 1.55
N LYS A 50 27.94 -12.35 0.34
CA LYS A 50 27.48 -11.45 -0.74
C LYS A 50 25.98 -11.18 -0.76
N VAL A 51 25.17 -12.04 -0.14
CA VAL A 51 23.70 -11.92 -0.15
C VAL A 51 23.23 -10.85 0.84
N GLN A 52 23.88 -10.72 1.99
CA GLN A 52 23.48 -9.81 3.06
C GLN A 52 23.67 -8.32 2.71
N GLN A 53 24.72 -7.95 2.00
CA GLN A 53 25.00 -6.55 1.63
C GLN A 53 24.03 -6.01 0.57
N THR A 54 23.62 -6.84 -0.37
CA THR A 54 22.69 -6.43 -1.43
C THR A 54 21.27 -6.22 -0.89
N THR A 55 20.84 -7.05 0.07
CA THR A 55 19.51 -6.98 0.68
C THR A 55 19.34 -5.70 1.51
N THR A 56 20.34 -5.30 2.30
CA THR A 56 20.26 -4.11 3.15
C THR A 56 20.21 -2.82 2.33
N SER A 57 20.97 -2.72 1.23
CA SER A 57 20.96 -1.55 0.34
C SER A 57 19.62 -1.38 -0.37
N ASN A 58 18.99 -2.47 -0.81
CA ASN A 58 17.71 -2.44 -1.49
C ASN A 58 16.55 -2.04 -0.56
N THR A 59 16.62 -2.42 0.71
CA THR A 59 15.59 -2.07 1.71
C THR A 59 15.59 -0.57 2.00
N ALA A 60 16.76 0.03 2.24
CA ALA A 60 16.90 1.46 2.51
C ALA A 60 16.46 2.32 1.30
N ASP A 61 16.77 1.90 0.07
CA ASP A 61 16.28 2.54 -1.15
C ASP A 61 14.75 2.48 -1.26
N LEU A 62 14.15 1.33 -0.95
CA LEU A 62 12.72 1.11 -0.98
C LEU A 62 11.98 1.99 0.05
N GLU A 63 12.47 2.04 1.29
CA GLU A 63 11.87 2.86 2.36
C GLU A 63 11.98 4.36 2.06
N SER A 64 13.14 4.80 1.56
CA SER A 64 13.33 6.17 1.12
C SER A 64 12.41 6.55 -0.03
N SER A 65 12.25 5.66 -1.01
CA SER A 65 11.34 5.85 -2.12
C SER A 65 9.89 5.90 -1.63
N PHE A 66 9.48 5.01 -0.74
CA PHE A 66 8.14 5.02 -0.16
C PHE A 66 7.83 6.35 0.55
N ALA A 67 8.80 6.88 1.32
CA ALA A 67 8.66 8.17 2.00
C ALA A 67 8.42 9.33 1.00
N GLN A 68 9.15 9.33 -0.12
CA GLN A 68 8.97 10.34 -1.19
C GLN A 68 7.58 10.23 -1.83
N LEU A 69 7.08 9.01 -2.07
CA LEU A 69 5.74 8.80 -2.64
C LEU A 69 4.64 9.24 -1.67
N MET A 70 4.80 8.96 -0.36
CA MET A 70 3.88 9.45 0.67
C MET A 70 3.86 10.99 0.71
N GLN A 71 5.02 11.64 0.64
CA GLN A 71 5.08 13.10 0.59
C GLN A 71 4.35 13.65 -0.65
N ALA A 72 4.58 13.07 -1.83
CA ALA A 72 3.88 13.46 -3.05
C ALA A 72 2.35 13.30 -2.91
N ARG A 73 1.89 12.21 -2.29
CA ARG A 73 0.47 11.97 -1.99
C ARG A 73 -0.11 13.03 -1.04
N ILE A 74 0.65 13.43 0.00
CA ILE A 74 0.25 14.47 0.95
C ILE A 74 0.11 15.82 0.23
N GLU A 75 1.09 16.22 -0.57
CA GLU A 75 1.04 17.47 -1.33
C GLU A 75 -0.12 17.48 -2.33
N CYS A 76 -0.40 16.36 -3.00
CA CYS A 76 -1.60 16.21 -3.83
C CYS A 76 -2.91 16.46 -3.07
N GLY A 77 -2.96 16.07 -1.80
CA GLY A 77 -4.14 16.34 -0.96
C GLY A 77 -4.34 17.83 -0.67
N LYS A 78 -3.25 18.56 -0.49
CA LYS A 78 -3.27 20.01 -0.22
C LYS A 78 -3.67 20.83 -1.44
N ASP A 79 -3.20 20.43 -2.62
CA ASP A 79 -3.56 21.06 -3.89
C ASP A 79 -3.99 20.02 -4.94
N PRO A 80 -5.26 19.59 -4.90
CA PRO A 80 -5.76 18.62 -5.86
C PRO A 80 -5.74 19.12 -7.31
N HIS A 81 -5.73 20.45 -7.54
CA HIS A 81 -5.73 21.00 -8.90
C HIS A 81 -4.39 20.84 -9.61
N SER A 82 -3.28 20.97 -8.91
CA SER A 82 -1.93 20.76 -9.46
C SER A 82 -1.46 19.30 -9.34
N CYS A 83 -2.24 18.43 -8.68
CA CYS A 83 -1.87 17.04 -8.45
C CYS A 83 -1.81 16.22 -9.74
N ASP A 84 -0.66 15.61 -10.00
CA ASP A 84 -0.47 14.56 -11.00
C ASP A 84 -0.20 13.22 -10.29
N VAL A 85 -1.23 12.37 -10.24
CA VAL A 85 -1.17 11.06 -9.58
C VAL A 85 -0.14 10.13 -10.23
N ALA A 86 0.17 10.31 -11.52
CA ALA A 86 1.17 9.50 -12.22
C ALA A 86 2.60 9.69 -11.69
N THR A 87 2.87 10.75 -10.92
CA THR A 87 4.20 10.99 -10.35
C THR A 87 4.59 10.04 -9.23
N PHE A 88 3.59 9.40 -8.58
CA PHE A 88 3.83 8.50 -7.45
C PHE A 88 3.10 7.15 -7.56
N THR A 89 2.33 6.94 -8.64
CA THR A 89 1.65 5.66 -8.90
C THR A 89 2.00 5.12 -10.27
N GLU A 90 1.99 3.81 -10.44
CA GLU A 90 2.06 3.19 -11.76
C GLU A 90 0.76 3.49 -12.53
N VAL A 91 0.90 4.02 -13.73
CA VAL A 91 -0.24 4.40 -14.60
C VAL A 91 -1.08 3.16 -14.93
N ASN A 92 -2.41 3.29 -14.83
CA ASN A 92 -3.41 2.24 -15.00
C ASN A 92 -3.45 1.18 -13.88
N SER A 93 -2.64 1.31 -12.83
CA SER A 93 -2.74 0.45 -11.65
C SER A 93 -4.05 0.70 -10.88
N PRO A 94 -4.48 -0.24 -10.02
CA PRO A 94 -5.65 -0.03 -9.17
C PRO A 94 -5.55 1.25 -8.33
N ILE A 95 -4.41 1.49 -7.67
CA ILE A 95 -4.24 2.67 -6.82
C ILE A 95 -4.22 3.98 -7.64
N TYR A 96 -3.72 3.94 -8.88
CA TYR A 96 -3.78 5.08 -9.79
C TYR A 96 -5.24 5.47 -10.08
N GLN A 97 -6.07 4.50 -10.42
CA GLN A 97 -7.49 4.73 -10.73
C GLN A 97 -8.25 5.31 -9.54
N ASP A 98 -8.05 4.74 -8.34
CA ASP A 98 -8.68 5.18 -7.11
C ASP A 98 -8.27 6.61 -6.75
N LEU A 99 -6.98 6.94 -6.82
CA LEU A 99 -6.48 8.28 -6.51
C LEU A 99 -6.87 9.31 -7.58
N GLN A 100 -6.91 8.95 -8.85
CA GLN A 100 -7.43 9.82 -9.91
C GLN A 100 -8.91 10.16 -9.67
N GLN A 101 -9.72 9.16 -9.31
CA GLN A 101 -11.12 9.38 -8.98
C GLN A 101 -11.27 10.31 -7.77
N LEU A 102 -10.48 10.06 -6.71
CA LEU A 102 -10.46 10.90 -5.50
C LEU A 102 -10.08 12.35 -5.82
N MET A 103 -8.98 12.57 -6.55
CA MET A 103 -8.53 13.93 -6.91
C MET A 103 -9.55 14.63 -7.82
N THR A 104 -10.18 13.92 -8.73
CA THR A 104 -11.25 14.46 -9.57
C THR A 104 -12.44 14.92 -8.72
N THR A 105 -12.87 14.11 -7.75
CA THR A 105 -13.96 14.46 -6.83
C THR A 105 -13.59 15.68 -5.99
N ARG A 106 -12.36 15.74 -5.44
CA ARG A 106 -11.89 16.88 -4.65
C ARG A 106 -11.84 18.17 -5.46
N ARG A 107 -11.32 18.11 -6.70
CA ARG A 107 -11.32 19.29 -7.62
C ARG A 107 -12.72 19.81 -7.90
N SER A 108 -13.65 18.89 -8.24
CA SER A 108 -15.03 19.28 -8.58
C SER A 108 -15.80 19.86 -7.41
N ALA A 109 -15.43 19.50 -6.19
CA ALA A 109 -16.05 19.97 -4.95
C ALA A 109 -15.23 21.07 -4.24
N ASN A 110 -14.11 21.53 -4.85
CA ASN A 110 -13.18 22.50 -4.27
C ASN A 110 -12.63 22.11 -2.89
N ILE A 111 -12.48 20.79 -2.64
CA ILE A 111 -12.03 20.25 -1.35
C ILE A 111 -10.51 20.15 -1.33
N THR A 112 -9.89 20.73 -0.30
CA THR A 112 -8.44 20.65 -0.06
C THR A 112 -8.14 20.08 1.33
N ALA A 113 -6.93 19.54 1.52
CA ALA A 113 -6.42 19.02 2.78
C ALA A 113 -5.59 20.09 3.51
N THR A 114 -6.16 21.27 3.74
CA THR A 114 -5.48 22.45 4.31
C THR A 114 -6.06 22.91 5.64
N GLY A 115 -7.09 22.23 6.17
CA GLY A 115 -7.77 22.61 7.41
C GLY A 115 -7.01 22.27 8.69
N GLY A 116 -5.89 21.56 8.60
CA GLY A 116 -5.11 21.07 9.74
C GLY A 116 -4.99 19.55 9.77
N GLY A 117 -4.45 18.99 10.87
CA GLY A 117 -4.16 17.57 10.98
C GLY A 117 -2.98 17.14 10.11
N ALA A 118 -2.73 15.83 10.03
CA ALA A 118 -1.62 15.27 9.27
C ALA A 118 -1.89 13.81 8.86
N ILE A 119 -1.21 13.36 7.81
CA ILE A 119 -1.03 11.93 7.57
C ILE A 119 0.29 11.53 8.24
N ARG A 120 0.19 10.68 9.26
CA ARG A 120 1.32 10.08 9.98
C ARG A 120 1.41 8.62 9.56
N TYR A 121 2.63 8.12 9.36
CA TYR A 121 2.80 6.70 8.99
C TYR A 121 4.12 6.15 9.55
N ARG A 122 4.14 4.83 9.72
CA ARG A 122 5.32 4.07 10.09
C ARG A 122 5.40 2.85 9.17
N ILE A 123 6.59 2.58 8.64
CA ILE A 123 6.86 1.33 7.94
C ILE A 123 7.12 0.27 9.00
N GLU A 124 6.29 -0.77 9.02
CA GLU A 124 6.42 -1.90 9.95
C GLU A 124 7.37 -2.96 9.41
N LYS A 125 7.33 -3.16 8.08
CA LYS A 125 8.11 -4.20 7.40
C LYS A 125 8.17 -3.91 5.91
N THR A 126 9.24 -4.39 5.27
CA THR A 126 9.36 -4.44 3.81
C THR A 126 9.76 -5.86 3.38
N ASP A 127 9.16 -6.35 2.29
CA ASP A 127 9.49 -7.62 1.67
C ASP A 127 9.80 -7.40 0.19
N ALA A 128 11.05 -7.55 -0.21
CA ALA A 128 11.44 -7.55 -1.62
C ALA A 128 10.97 -8.88 -2.27
N LEU A 129 10.10 -8.80 -3.27
CA LEU A 129 9.63 -9.96 -4.01
C LEU A 129 10.54 -10.25 -5.22
N SER A 130 11.12 -9.20 -5.81
CA SER A 130 12.10 -9.23 -6.90
C SER A 130 12.88 -7.92 -6.94
N ASP A 131 13.77 -7.75 -7.92
CA ASP A 131 14.50 -6.49 -8.15
C ASP A 131 13.57 -5.32 -8.56
N SER A 132 12.35 -5.62 -8.96
CA SER A 132 11.37 -4.66 -9.47
C SER A 132 9.99 -4.73 -8.80
N SER A 133 9.82 -5.51 -7.76
CA SER A 133 8.56 -5.63 -7.02
C SER A 133 8.81 -5.85 -5.54
N ALA A 134 8.03 -5.18 -4.69
CA ALA A 134 8.14 -5.25 -3.25
C ALA A 134 6.79 -5.03 -2.56
N LEU A 135 6.70 -5.49 -1.31
CA LEU A 135 5.61 -5.14 -0.39
C LEU A 135 6.15 -4.24 0.72
N VAL A 136 5.40 -3.19 1.03
CA VAL A 136 5.65 -2.29 2.16
C VAL A 136 4.43 -2.33 3.07
N TYR A 137 4.64 -2.80 4.29
CA TYR A 137 3.60 -2.88 5.31
C TYR A 137 3.68 -1.64 6.18
N THR A 138 2.57 -0.96 6.34
CA THR A 138 2.53 0.32 7.05
C THR A 138 1.40 0.37 8.05
N CYS A 139 1.60 1.15 9.11
CA CYS A 139 0.54 1.71 9.92
C CYS A 139 0.39 3.18 9.57
N ILE A 140 -0.83 3.64 9.30
CA ILE A 140 -1.14 5.00 8.86
C ILE A 140 -2.27 5.54 9.70
N THR A 141 -2.09 6.75 10.22
CA THR A 141 -3.17 7.55 10.82
C THR A 141 -3.32 8.84 10.01
N ASP A 142 -4.52 9.05 9.49
CA ASP A 142 -4.94 10.23 8.73
C ASP A 142 -5.99 10.99 9.55
N ASP A 143 -5.60 12.13 10.12
CA ASP A 143 -6.47 13.06 10.82
C ASP A 143 -6.55 14.42 10.10
N VAL A 144 -6.25 14.42 8.81
CA VAL A 144 -6.26 15.63 7.99
C VAL A 144 -7.67 16.21 7.89
N VAL A 145 -7.80 17.48 8.21
CA VAL A 145 -9.05 18.22 8.06
C VAL A 145 -9.22 18.68 6.62
N LEU A 146 -10.29 18.18 5.99
CA LEU A 146 -10.67 18.55 4.63
C LEU A 146 -11.59 19.79 4.70
N VAL A 147 -11.34 20.76 3.82
CA VAL A 147 -12.10 22.01 3.77
C VAL A 147 -12.55 22.36 2.35
N ASP A 148 -13.68 23.06 2.24
CA ASP A 148 -14.12 23.81 1.06
C ASP A 148 -14.08 25.31 1.43
N GLY A 149 -13.00 25.99 1.05
CA GLY A 149 -12.68 27.33 1.56
C GLY A 149 -12.54 27.32 3.09
N ASP A 150 -13.38 28.08 3.80
CA ASP A 150 -13.40 28.16 5.26
C ASP A 150 -14.34 27.14 5.93
N ILE A 151 -15.00 26.29 5.15
CA ILE A 151 -15.99 25.32 5.66
C ILE A 151 -15.31 23.96 5.86
N ILE A 152 -15.36 23.43 7.07
CA ILE A 152 -14.92 22.06 7.36
C ILE A 152 -15.86 21.09 6.63
N PHE A 153 -15.29 20.30 5.73
CA PHE A 153 -15.98 19.26 4.99
C PHE A 153 -15.91 17.92 5.74
N ASP A 154 -14.73 17.55 6.24
CA ASP A 154 -14.47 16.34 6.98
C ASP A 154 -13.30 16.56 7.95
N ASP A 155 -13.48 16.22 9.21
CA ASP A 155 -12.50 16.28 10.29
C ASP A 155 -12.35 14.93 11.01
N SER A 156 -12.82 13.86 10.38
CA SER A 156 -12.73 12.51 10.94
C SER A 156 -11.30 11.97 10.85
N MET A 157 -10.89 11.28 11.92
CA MET A 157 -9.65 10.50 11.92
C MET A 157 -9.91 9.12 11.31
N MET A 158 -8.94 8.60 10.58
CA MET A 158 -8.89 7.20 10.17
C MET A 158 -7.51 6.61 10.47
N SER A 159 -7.47 5.46 11.12
CA SER A 159 -6.23 4.71 11.34
C SER A 159 -6.32 3.34 10.69
N SER A 160 -5.23 2.89 10.05
CA SER A 160 -5.24 1.68 9.24
C SER A 160 -3.87 1.01 9.09
N PHE A 161 -3.88 -0.33 9.04
CA PHE A 161 -2.77 -1.10 8.52
C PHE A 161 -2.96 -1.33 7.03
N VAL A 162 -1.98 -0.92 6.23
CA VAL A 162 -2.03 -1.00 4.76
C VAL A 162 -0.80 -1.71 4.23
N THR A 163 -1.01 -2.66 3.32
CA THR A 163 0.07 -3.26 2.54
C THR A 163 0.10 -2.61 1.16
N PHE A 164 1.20 -1.93 0.85
CA PHE A 164 1.43 -1.40 -0.48
C PHE A 164 2.22 -2.39 -1.33
N THR A 165 1.73 -2.67 -2.53
CA THR A 165 2.54 -3.29 -3.57
C THR A 165 3.25 -2.18 -4.32
N MET A 166 4.58 -2.25 -4.37
CA MET A 166 5.41 -1.32 -5.12
C MET A 166 6.03 -2.01 -6.32
N VAL A 167 6.17 -1.28 -7.41
CA VAL A 167 6.81 -1.76 -8.64
C VAL A 167 7.85 -0.75 -9.11
N LYS A 168 8.91 -1.24 -9.75
CA LYS A 168 9.98 -0.40 -10.27
C LYS A 168 9.79 -0.21 -11.77
N VAL A 169 9.49 1.02 -12.20
CA VAL A 169 9.29 1.39 -13.60
C VAL A 169 10.38 2.38 -14.01
N ASN A 170 11.16 2.06 -15.02
CA ASN A 170 12.29 2.89 -15.47
C ASN A 170 13.28 3.26 -14.34
N GLY A 171 13.48 2.34 -13.39
CA GLY A 171 14.40 2.54 -12.27
C GLY A 171 13.78 3.26 -11.06
N GLN A 172 12.56 3.76 -11.14
CA GLN A 172 11.85 4.45 -10.06
C GLN A 172 10.81 3.54 -9.44
N TRP A 173 10.74 3.49 -8.10
CA TRP A 173 9.66 2.84 -7.37
C TRP A 173 8.38 3.65 -7.43
N LEU A 174 7.26 2.99 -7.73
CA LEU A 174 5.92 3.58 -7.79
C LEU A 174 4.92 2.68 -7.04
N TRP A 175 3.85 3.26 -6.51
CA TRP A 175 2.74 2.47 -5.97
C TRP A 175 1.93 1.83 -7.09
N ASN A 176 1.66 0.52 -6.94
CA ASN A 176 0.78 -0.23 -7.83
C ASN A 176 -0.58 -0.51 -7.15
N LYS A 177 -0.56 -0.89 -5.87
CA LYS A 177 -1.77 -1.24 -5.12
C LYS A 177 -1.60 -0.91 -3.64
N GLY A 178 -2.67 -0.41 -3.01
CA GLY A 178 -2.83 -0.32 -1.56
C GLY A 178 -3.93 -1.28 -1.10
N THR A 179 -3.64 -2.14 -0.12
CA THR A 179 -4.61 -3.09 0.42
C THR A 179 -4.70 -2.90 1.93
N PRO A 180 -5.80 -2.31 2.45
CA PRO A 180 -6.01 -2.22 3.88
C PRO A 180 -6.31 -3.62 4.43
N THR A 181 -5.69 -3.95 5.56
CA THR A 181 -5.91 -5.22 6.27
C THR A 181 -6.71 -5.04 7.55
N ARG A 182 -6.65 -3.86 8.15
CA ARG A 182 -7.43 -3.41 9.30
C ARG A 182 -7.57 -1.90 9.24
N TRP A 183 -8.72 -1.38 9.63
CA TRP A 183 -8.95 0.07 9.76
C TRP A 183 -10.03 0.37 10.81
N THR A 184 -9.99 1.58 11.36
CA THR A 184 -10.97 2.12 12.29
C THR A 184 -10.99 3.66 12.22
N THR A 185 -12.10 4.26 12.64
CA THR A 185 -12.26 5.71 12.83
C THR A 185 -12.41 6.10 14.30
N GLU A 186 -12.24 5.14 15.22
CA GLU A 186 -12.54 5.31 16.64
C GLU A 186 -11.26 5.43 17.50
N GLU A 187 -10.15 4.86 17.04
CA GLU A 187 -8.89 4.78 17.80
C GLU A 187 -7.67 4.92 16.88
N ASP A 188 -6.55 5.39 17.41
CA ASP A 188 -5.26 5.34 16.70
C ASP A 188 -4.63 3.95 16.84
N LEU A 189 -4.71 3.13 15.77
CA LEU A 189 -4.09 1.80 15.72
C LEU A 189 -2.57 1.84 15.73
N CYS A 190 -1.97 3.01 15.47
CA CYS A 190 -0.54 3.16 15.24
C CYS A 190 0.21 3.66 16.49
N ASP A 191 -0.51 4.10 17.54
CA ASP A 191 0.06 4.64 18.78
C ASP A 191 1.13 5.72 18.53
N PHE A 192 0.84 6.70 17.65
CA PHE A 192 1.79 7.77 17.35
C PHE A 192 1.93 8.78 18.50
N ASP A 193 0.96 8.85 19.39
CA ASP A 193 0.90 9.81 20.51
C ASP A 193 1.19 9.14 21.86
N ALA A 194 1.67 7.86 21.88
CA ALA A 194 1.97 7.09 23.09
C ALA A 194 3.38 7.31 23.62
#